data_bd86544dfcbf917485345a2a938749c6
#
_entry.id   bd86544dfcbf917485345a2a938749c6
#
_cell.length_a   1.000
_cell.length_b   1.000
_cell.length_c   1.000
_cell.angle_alpha   90.00
_cell.angle_beta   90.00
_cell.angle_gamma   90.00
#
_symmetry.space_group_name_H-M   'P 1'
#
loop_
_entity.id
_entity.type
_entity.pdbx_description
1 polymer ?
#
loop_
_entity_poly.entity_id
_entity_poly.type
_entity_poly.pdbx_seq_one_letter_code
_entity_poly.pdbx_strand_id
1 'polypeptide(L)'
;MKIVVLDGDVINPGDISWAPLEKLGEVAIYGDTPEDLIVERAAGAEVLVTNKVPLRSGTLSRLPDLRMVAVLATGYDIIDTADAAAHGIPVCNVVAYGVDDVAQHAWALLL
;
A
#
# COMPACT_ATOMS: atom_id res chain seq x y z
N MET A 1 -5.84 -15.60 5.86
CA MET A 1 -5.42 -14.18 6.01
C MET A 1 -6.05 -13.39 4.88
N LYS A 2 -6.68 -12.28 5.19
CA LYS A 2 -7.30 -11.42 4.19
C LYS A 2 -6.39 -10.23 3.85
N ILE A 3 -6.05 -10.10 2.59
CA ILE A 3 -5.19 -9.05 2.05
C ILE A 3 -6.02 -8.18 1.11
N VAL A 4 -5.98 -6.86 1.30
CA VAL A 4 -6.67 -5.91 0.43
C VAL A 4 -5.66 -4.97 -0.20
N VAL A 5 -5.67 -4.87 -1.53
CA VAL A 5 -4.88 -3.92 -2.31
C VAL A 5 -5.80 -2.78 -2.74
N LEU A 6 -5.49 -1.56 -2.34
CA LEU A 6 -6.35 -0.40 -2.54
C LEU A 6 -6.20 0.27 -3.91
N ASP A 7 -5.03 0.17 -4.53
CA ASP A 7 -4.71 0.88 -5.78
C ASP A 7 -3.77 0.07 -6.69
N GLY A 8 -4.19 -1.14 -7.02
CA GLY A 8 -3.41 -2.08 -7.82
C GLY A 8 -3.03 -1.56 -9.22
N ASP A 9 -3.86 -0.72 -9.84
CA ASP A 9 -3.61 -0.21 -11.19
C ASP A 9 -2.39 0.72 -11.25
N VAL A 10 -2.06 1.40 -10.17
CA VAL A 10 -0.88 2.30 -10.10
C VAL A 10 0.43 1.53 -10.18
N ILE A 11 0.47 0.33 -9.62
CA ILE A 11 1.68 -0.50 -9.51
C ILE A 11 1.69 -1.67 -10.47
N ASN A 12 0.54 -2.12 -10.91
CA ASN A 12 0.41 -3.27 -11.80
C ASN A 12 -0.69 -3.03 -12.83
N PRO A 13 -0.33 -2.47 -13.99
CA PRO A 13 -1.31 -2.25 -15.08
C PRO A 13 -1.71 -3.55 -15.80
N GLY A 14 -1.31 -4.72 -15.29
CA GLY A 14 -1.66 -6.02 -15.85
C GLY A 14 -0.49 -6.83 -16.39
N ASP A 15 0.74 -6.35 -16.22
CA ASP A 15 1.97 -6.98 -16.73
C ASP A 15 2.68 -7.87 -15.68
N ILE A 16 2.25 -7.82 -14.43
CA ILE A 16 2.82 -8.63 -13.34
C ILE A 16 1.71 -9.48 -12.71
N SER A 17 2.04 -10.72 -12.38
CA SER A 17 1.09 -11.62 -11.72
C SER A 17 0.95 -11.32 -10.23
N TRP A 18 -0.27 -11.33 -9.71
CA TRP A 18 -0.56 -11.27 -8.28
C TRP A 18 -0.45 -12.64 -7.59
N ALA A 19 -0.18 -13.72 -8.33
CA ALA A 19 -0.11 -15.08 -7.80
C ALA A 19 0.79 -15.24 -6.57
N PRO A 20 1.96 -14.58 -6.47
CA PRO A 20 2.77 -14.66 -5.25
C PRO A 20 2.04 -14.14 -4.00
N LEU A 21 1.23 -13.09 -4.15
CA LEU A 21 0.43 -12.54 -3.05
C LEU A 21 -0.75 -13.45 -2.71
N GLU A 22 -1.40 -14.00 -3.73
CA GLU A 22 -2.54 -14.92 -3.57
C GLU A 22 -2.17 -16.20 -2.82
N LYS A 23 -0.91 -16.62 -2.88
CA LYS A 23 -0.41 -17.75 -2.10
C LYS A 23 -0.39 -17.51 -0.59
N LEU A 24 -0.40 -16.25 -0.17
CA LEU A 24 -0.36 -15.86 1.24
C LEU A 24 -1.74 -15.82 1.89
N GLY A 25 -2.80 -15.75 1.11
CA GLY A 25 -4.15 -15.69 1.63
C GLY A 25 -5.18 -15.25 0.60
N GLU A 26 -6.36 -14.89 1.07
CA GLU A 26 -7.42 -14.30 0.25
C GLU A 26 -7.06 -12.87 -0.11
N VAL A 27 -7.00 -12.54 -1.40
CA VAL A 27 -6.62 -11.22 -1.91
C VAL A 27 -7.78 -10.56 -2.63
N ALA A 28 -8.15 -9.36 -2.21
CA ALA A 28 -9.06 -8.47 -2.93
C ALA A 28 -8.25 -7.31 -3.52
N ILE A 29 -8.33 -7.10 -4.82
CA ILE A 29 -7.56 -6.08 -5.52
C ILE A 29 -8.52 -5.07 -6.14
N TYR A 30 -8.38 -3.81 -5.71
CA TYR A 30 -9.09 -2.68 -6.29
C TYR A 30 -8.10 -1.88 -7.15
N GLY A 31 -8.54 -1.42 -8.32
CA GLY A 31 -7.70 -0.63 -9.22
C GLY A 31 -7.30 0.71 -8.61
N ASP A 32 -8.28 1.39 -8.04
CA ASP A 32 -8.10 2.61 -7.26
C ASP A 32 -9.22 2.67 -6.22
N THR A 33 -8.96 3.34 -5.09
CA THR A 33 -9.94 3.46 -4.01
C THR A 33 -10.05 4.91 -3.55
N PRO A 34 -11.22 5.54 -3.73
CA PRO A 34 -11.53 6.84 -3.12
C PRO A 34 -11.44 6.76 -1.60
N GLU A 35 -11.05 7.86 -0.96
CA GLU A 35 -10.85 7.89 0.50
C GLU A 35 -12.11 7.49 1.29
N ASP A 36 -13.29 7.85 0.81
CA ASP A 36 -14.57 7.52 1.43
C ASP A 36 -14.96 6.03 1.36
N LEU A 37 -14.30 5.26 0.49
CA LEU A 37 -14.51 3.82 0.33
C LEU A 37 -13.44 2.95 1.01
N ILE A 38 -12.41 3.56 1.60
CA ILE A 38 -11.29 2.80 2.20
C ILE A 38 -11.78 1.83 3.26
N VAL A 39 -12.56 2.31 4.23
CA VAL A 39 -13.03 1.49 5.35
C VAL A 39 -13.94 0.37 4.88
N GLU A 40 -14.84 0.66 3.95
CA GLU A 40 -15.74 -0.35 3.39
C GLU A 40 -14.97 -1.46 2.67
N ARG A 41 -14.04 -1.09 1.80
CA ARG A 41 -13.26 -2.04 1.00
C ARG A 41 -12.24 -2.82 1.82
N ALA A 42 -11.67 -2.18 2.84
CA ALA A 42 -10.68 -2.78 3.73
C ALA A 42 -11.31 -3.55 4.91
N ALA A 43 -12.64 -3.60 4.99
CA ALA A 43 -13.32 -4.30 6.09
C ALA A 43 -12.86 -5.75 6.20
N GLY A 44 -12.43 -6.15 7.40
CA GLY A 44 -11.92 -7.49 7.68
C GLY A 44 -10.49 -7.76 7.17
N ALA A 45 -9.82 -6.78 6.56
CA ALA A 45 -8.44 -6.95 6.12
C ALA A 45 -7.50 -7.10 7.31
N GLU A 46 -6.61 -8.07 7.23
CA GLU A 46 -5.47 -8.23 8.15
C GLU A 46 -4.23 -7.53 7.61
N VAL A 47 -4.07 -7.49 6.29
CA VAL A 47 -3.00 -6.76 5.60
C VAL A 47 -3.61 -5.81 4.59
N LEU A 48 -3.19 -4.57 4.64
CA LEU A 48 -3.61 -3.53 3.70
C LEU A 48 -2.41 -3.09 2.86
N VAL A 49 -2.58 -3.13 1.55
CA VAL A 49 -1.53 -2.78 0.59
C VAL A 49 -1.95 -1.54 -0.16
N THR A 50 -1.08 -0.54 -0.20
CA THR A 50 -1.34 0.72 -0.88
C THR A 50 -0.07 1.28 -1.51
N ASN A 51 -0.23 2.10 -2.55
CA ASN A 51 0.85 2.91 -3.12
C ASN A 51 0.56 4.41 -2.93
N LYS A 52 -0.62 4.87 -3.30
CA LYS A 52 -1.01 6.29 -3.29
C LYS A 52 -2.24 6.59 -2.45
N VAL A 53 -3.05 5.60 -2.12
CA VAL A 53 -4.25 5.80 -1.32
C VAL A 53 -3.85 6.08 0.13
N PRO A 54 -4.20 7.25 0.69
CA PRO A 54 -3.73 7.65 2.00
C PRO A 54 -4.50 6.94 3.14
N LEU A 55 -3.79 6.65 4.21
CA LEU A 55 -4.36 6.16 5.47
C LEU A 55 -4.15 7.22 6.55
N ARG A 56 -5.16 8.07 6.71
CA ARG A 56 -5.12 9.20 7.63
C ARG A 56 -5.50 8.80 9.04
N SER A 57 -5.28 9.72 9.97
CA SER A 57 -5.71 9.57 11.37
C SER A 57 -7.21 9.23 11.44
N GLY A 58 -7.54 8.26 12.28
CA GLY A 58 -8.91 7.77 12.45
C GLY A 58 -9.34 6.67 11.50
N THR A 59 -8.66 6.46 10.38
CA THR A 59 -8.97 5.36 9.46
C THR A 59 -8.62 4.01 10.07
N LEU A 60 -7.45 3.90 10.67
CA LEU A 60 -6.96 2.63 11.24
C LEU A 60 -7.80 2.15 12.42
N SER A 61 -8.35 3.07 13.22
CA SER A 61 -9.24 2.71 14.33
C SER A 61 -10.55 2.06 13.89
N ARG A 62 -10.91 2.23 12.61
CA ARG A 62 -12.10 1.64 12.00
C ARG A 62 -11.83 0.30 11.32
N LEU A 63 -10.59 -0.20 11.40
CA LEU A 63 -10.15 -1.46 10.81
C LEU A 63 -9.59 -2.37 11.90
N PRO A 64 -10.47 -2.98 12.73
CA PRO A 64 -10.04 -3.68 13.94
C PRO A 64 -9.21 -4.95 13.68
N ASP A 65 -9.35 -5.56 12.50
CA ASP A 65 -8.61 -6.77 12.15
C ASP A 65 -7.24 -6.49 11.52
N LEU A 66 -6.93 -5.21 11.26
CA LEU A 66 -5.71 -4.81 10.56
C LEU A 66 -4.47 -5.06 11.43
N ARG A 67 -3.50 -5.75 10.86
CA ARG A 67 -2.26 -6.16 11.54
C ARG A 67 -1.00 -5.60 10.88
N MET A 68 -1.09 -5.16 9.63
CA MET A 68 0.06 -4.64 8.88
C MET A 68 -0.41 -3.76 7.72
N VAL A 69 0.35 -2.72 7.43
CA VAL A 69 0.24 -1.91 6.21
C VAL A 69 1.52 -2.07 5.39
N ALA A 70 1.37 -2.42 4.13
CA ALA A 70 2.47 -2.49 3.16
C ALA A 70 2.32 -1.36 2.14
N VAL A 71 3.32 -0.48 2.09
CA VAL A 71 3.40 0.60 1.10
C VAL A 71 4.30 0.14 -0.04
N LEU A 72 3.73 0.02 -1.25
CA LEU A 72 4.46 -0.41 -2.44
C LEU A 72 5.19 0.76 -3.10
N ALA A 73 5.91 1.51 -2.29
CA ALA A 73 6.72 2.66 -2.68
C ALA A 73 7.80 2.90 -1.62
N THR A 74 8.77 3.74 -1.93
CA THR A 74 9.77 4.18 -0.95
C THR A 74 9.18 5.20 0.01
N GLY A 75 8.44 6.20 -0.50
CA GLY A 75 7.78 7.21 0.31
C GLY A 75 6.55 6.66 1.04
N TYR A 76 6.39 7.04 2.30
CA TYR A 76 5.27 6.60 3.15
C TYR A 76 4.55 7.77 3.85
N ASP A 77 4.69 8.96 3.35
CA ASP A 77 4.04 10.18 3.86
C ASP A 77 2.51 10.15 3.77
N ILE A 78 1.95 9.29 2.93
CA ILE A 78 0.51 9.03 2.83
C ILE A 78 -0.06 8.27 4.04
N ILE A 79 0.80 7.66 4.86
CA ILE A 79 0.39 6.91 6.04
C ILE A 79 0.62 7.75 7.29
N ASP A 80 -0.40 7.88 8.14
CA ASP A 80 -0.24 8.42 9.49
C ASP A 80 0.48 7.37 10.36
N THR A 81 1.80 7.44 10.36
CA THR A 81 2.65 6.47 11.06
C THR A 81 2.52 6.56 12.57
N ALA A 82 2.22 7.74 13.11
CA ALA A 82 1.97 7.92 14.54
C ALA A 82 0.68 7.21 14.97
N ASP A 83 -0.37 7.32 14.16
CA ASP A 83 -1.64 6.62 14.39
C ASP A 83 -1.46 5.10 14.29
N ALA A 84 -0.72 4.64 13.27
CA ALA A 84 -0.39 3.22 13.13
C ALA A 84 0.37 2.67 14.34
N ALA A 85 1.37 3.40 14.83
CA ALA A 85 2.13 3.02 16.01
C ALA A 85 1.26 2.96 17.26
N ALA A 86 0.34 3.92 17.42
CA ALA A 86 -0.61 3.93 18.54
C ALA A 86 -1.53 2.70 18.54
N HIS A 87 -1.82 2.13 17.38
CA HIS A 87 -2.63 0.91 17.22
C HIS A 87 -1.79 -0.37 17.15
N GLY A 88 -0.46 -0.28 17.27
CA GLY A 88 0.44 -1.44 17.18
C GLY A 88 0.52 -2.05 15.78
N ILE A 89 0.28 -1.26 14.74
CA ILE A 89 0.26 -1.71 13.35
C ILE A 89 1.59 -1.33 12.69
N PRO A 90 2.45 -2.29 12.31
CA PRO A 90 3.66 -2.02 11.56
C PRO A 90 3.33 -1.53 10.15
N VAL A 91 4.11 -0.54 9.70
CA VAL A 91 4.07 -0.01 8.34
C VAL A 91 5.39 -0.35 7.66
N CYS A 92 5.33 -1.06 6.55
CA CYS A 92 6.50 -1.48 5.77
C CYS A 92 6.48 -0.78 4.41
N ASN A 93 7.66 -0.39 3.93
CA ASN A 93 7.85 0.22 2.61
C ASN A 93 8.94 -0.48 1.82
N VAL A 94 9.20 -0.06 0.58
CA VAL A 94 10.28 -0.57 -0.27
C VAL A 94 11.42 0.44 -0.30
N VAL A 95 12.53 0.10 0.36
CA VAL A 95 13.66 1.02 0.56
C VAL A 95 14.59 1.03 -0.65
N ALA A 96 14.92 2.23 -1.16
CA ALA A 96 16.02 2.48 -2.10
C ALA A 96 16.04 1.65 -3.40
N TYR A 97 14.90 1.13 -3.85
CA TYR A 97 14.86 0.29 -5.06
C TYR A 97 15.11 1.06 -6.36
N GLY A 98 14.79 2.34 -6.41
CA GLY A 98 14.84 3.16 -7.62
C GLY A 98 15.96 4.20 -7.65
N VAL A 99 16.93 4.16 -6.74
CA VAL A 99 17.96 5.20 -6.61
C VAL A 99 18.78 5.35 -7.90
N ASP A 100 19.31 4.26 -8.42
CA ASP A 100 20.13 4.27 -9.63
C ASP A 100 19.31 4.60 -10.88
N ASP A 101 18.12 4.03 -10.99
CA ASP A 101 17.23 4.24 -12.13
C ASP A 101 16.79 5.69 -12.23
N VAL A 102 16.41 6.31 -11.14
CA VAL A 102 16.01 7.73 -11.09
C VAL A 102 17.19 8.63 -11.42
N ALA A 103 18.35 8.37 -10.85
CA ALA A 103 19.56 9.15 -11.11
C ALA A 103 19.97 9.04 -12.59
N GLN A 104 19.97 7.85 -13.15
CA GLN A 104 20.32 7.61 -14.55
C GLN A 104 19.32 8.31 -15.49
N HIS A 105 18.03 8.23 -15.22
CA HIS A 105 17.03 8.90 -16.03
C HIS A 105 17.13 10.40 -15.96
N ALA A 106 17.42 10.98 -14.78
CA ALA A 106 17.67 12.41 -14.62
C ALA A 106 18.84 12.89 -15.47
N TRP A 107 19.94 12.14 -15.49
CA TRP A 107 21.09 12.44 -16.36
C TRP A 107 20.72 12.34 -17.85
N ALA A 108 19.97 11.33 -18.23
CA ALA A 108 19.52 11.16 -19.62
C ALA A 108 18.69 12.37 -20.10
N LEU A 109 17.84 12.93 -19.23
CA LEU A 109 17.04 14.11 -19.56
C LEU A 109 17.86 15.41 -19.63
N LEU A 110 18.97 15.51 -18.89
CA LEU A 110 19.87 16.66 -18.92
C LEU A 110 20.79 16.68 -20.14
N LEU A 111 21.11 15.54 -20.69
CA LEU A 111 21.97 15.40 -21.87
C LEU A 111 21.17 15.43 -23.16
#